data_d7ed782ddb158b08a7651fe20f87c428
#
_entry.id   d7ed782ddb158b08a7651fe20f87c428
#
_cell.length_a   1.000
_cell.length_b   1.000
_cell.length_c   1.000
_cell.angle_alpha   90.00
_cell.angle_beta   90.00
_cell.angle_gamma   90.00
#
_symmetry.space_group_name_H-M   'P 1'
#
loop_
_entity.id
_entity.type
_entity.pdbx_description
1 polymer ?
#
loop_
_entity_poly.entity_id
_entity_poly.type
_entity_poly.pdbx_seq_one_letter_code
_entity_poly.pdbx_strand_id
1 'polypeptide(L)'
;MARCLYNSDFATFLYTDSASIYRILDDNYHGEALTTTRDAWKAEIDIMKNVVSSLNNVDGQIIFEYDIPRLGKRIDVVLLYRGVVFCLEFKVGESKILEADVDQVLDYALDLKNFHKLL
;
A
#
# COMPACT_ATOMS: atom_id res chain seq x y z
N MET A 1 -3.81 -12.99 12.12
CA MET A 1 -3.68 -11.54 12.29
C MET A 1 -3.33 -10.89 10.98
N ALA A 2 -4.10 -9.89 10.57
CA ALA A 2 -3.84 -9.18 9.32
C ALA A 2 -2.60 -8.30 9.48
N ARG A 3 -1.70 -8.37 8.50
CA ARG A 3 -0.51 -7.52 8.47
C ARG A 3 -0.69 -6.27 7.61
N CYS A 4 -1.87 -6.12 7.03
CA CYS A 4 -2.20 -4.96 6.21
C CYS A 4 -3.67 -4.64 6.38
N LEU A 5 -4.05 -3.44 5.99
CA LEU A 5 -5.46 -3.05 6.06
C LEU A 5 -6.23 -3.41 4.80
N TYR A 6 -5.55 -3.54 3.67
CA TYR A 6 -6.17 -3.93 2.39
C TYR A 6 -5.12 -4.57 1.50
N ASN A 7 -5.50 -5.62 0.78
CA ASN A 7 -4.66 -6.17 -0.27
C ASN A 7 -5.54 -6.80 -1.35
N SER A 8 -5.08 -6.73 -2.59
CA SER A 8 -5.75 -7.38 -3.70
C SER A 8 -4.80 -7.47 -4.89
N ASP A 9 -5.17 -8.25 -5.91
CA ASP A 9 -4.48 -8.16 -7.18
C ASP A 9 -4.84 -6.85 -7.88
N PHE A 10 -4.08 -6.50 -8.93
CA PHE A 10 -4.30 -5.25 -9.65
C PHE A 10 -5.67 -5.19 -10.31
N ALA A 11 -6.11 -6.29 -10.90
CA ALA A 11 -7.40 -6.33 -11.59
C ALA A 11 -8.54 -6.06 -10.62
N THR A 12 -8.55 -6.70 -9.47
CA THR A 12 -9.56 -6.49 -8.42
C THR A 12 -9.51 -5.06 -7.90
N PHE A 13 -8.31 -4.54 -7.69
CA PHE A 13 -8.13 -3.17 -7.22
C PHE A 13 -8.73 -2.16 -8.20
N LEU A 14 -8.45 -2.32 -9.48
CA LEU A 14 -8.97 -1.41 -10.51
C LEU A 14 -10.49 -1.52 -10.66
N TYR A 15 -11.04 -2.70 -10.45
CA TYR A 15 -12.47 -2.95 -10.55
C TYR A 15 -13.24 -2.43 -9.33
N THR A 16 -12.61 -2.44 -8.16
CA THR A 16 -13.27 -2.04 -6.91
C THR A 16 -13.27 -0.52 -6.80
N ASP A 17 -14.42 0.07 -6.49
CA ASP A 17 -14.51 1.52 -6.36
C ASP A 17 -13.74 2.03 -5.14
N SER A 18 -13.28 3.28 -5.24
CA SER A 18 -12.45 3.90 -4.20
C SER A 18 -13.15 3.96 -2.85
N ALA A 19 -14.44 4.22 -2.84
CA ALA A 19 -15.20 4.29 -1.58
C ALA A 19 -15.22 2.95 -0.85
N SER A 20 -15.33 1.84 -1.58
CA SER A 20 -15.30 0.50 -0.99
C SER A 20 -13.93 0.17 -0.42
N ILE A 21 -12.87 0.53 -1.14
CA ILE A 21 -11.50 0.32 -0.64
C ILE A 21 -11.28 1.13 0.64
N TYR A 22 -11.68 2.40 0.62
CA TYR A 22 -11.57 3.27 1.80
C TYR A 22 -12.29 2.67 3.01
N ARG A 23 -13.50 2.12 2.78
CA ARG A 23 -14.27 1.51 3.86
C ARG A 23 -13.55 0.30 4.46
N ILE A 24 -12.93 -0.52 3.62
CA ILE A 24 -12.16 -1.67 4.09
C ILE A 24 -10.98 -1.22 4.96
N LEU A 25 -10.26 -0.17 4.52
CA LEU A 25 -9.17 0.39 5.31
C LEU A 25 -9.67 0.86 6.68
N ASP A 26 -10.76 1.60 6.69
CA ASP A 26 -11.32 2.16 7.92
C ASP A 26 -11.81 1.06 8.85
N ASP A 27 -12.49 0.05 8.31
CA ASP A 27 -13.01 -1.07 9.10
C ASP A 27 -11.90 -1.90 9.72
N ASN A 28 -10.78 -2.04 9.03
CA ASN A 28 -9.67 -2.86 9.51
C ASN A 28 -8.69 -2.09 10.40
N TYR A 29 -8.81 -0.77 10.48
CA TYR A 29 -7.95 0.04 11.33
C TYR A 29 -8.36 -0.15 12.79
N HIS A 30 -7.37 -0.40 13.64
CA HIS A 30 -7.62 -0.57 15.08
C HIS A 30 -7.76 0.80 15.75
N GLY A 31 -8.93 1.04 16.33
CA GLY A 31 -9.24 2.30 16.94
C GLY A 31 -9.86 3.27 15.93
N GLU A 32 -10.00 4.52 16.33
CA GLU A 32 -10.59 5.55 15.48
C GLU A 32 -9.47 6.29 14.75
N ALA A 33 -9.52 6.26 13.43
CA ALA A 33 -8.51 6.94 12.63
C ALA A 33 -8.69 8.46 12.70
N LEU A 34 -7.57 9.18 12.73
CA LEU A 34 -7.60 10.64 12.65
C LEU A 34 -8.11 11.07 11.27
N THR A 35 -8.72 12.25 11.22
CA THR A 35 -9.19 12.82 9.96
C THR A 35 -8.07 12.94 8.94
N THR A 36 -6.88 13.34 9.37
CA THR A 36 -5.71 13.45 8.49
C THR A 36 -5.31 12.09 7.90
N THR A 37 -5.41 11.02 8.69
CA THR A 37 -5.13 9.67 8.23
C THR A 37 -6.15 9.24 7.19
N ARG A 38 -7.42 9.49 7.44
CA ARG A 38 -8.50 9.14 6.50
C ARG A 38 -8.37 9.91 5.20
N ASP A 39 -8.04 11.19 5.26
CA ASP A 39 -7.82 12.00 4.06
C ASP A 39 -6.63 11.49 3.26
N ALA A 40 -5.56 11.09 3.93
CA ALA A 40 -4.40 10.50 3.28
C ALA A 40 -4.77 9.23 2.54
N TRP A 41 -5.56 8.34 3.15
CA TRP A 41 -6.01 7.11 2.50
C TRP A 41 -6.78 7.40 1.21
N LYS A 42 -7.68 8.39 1.23
CA LYS A 42 -8.46 8.75 0.04
C LYS A 42 -7.56 9.21 -1.08
N ALA A 43 -6.58 10.05 -0.77
CA ALA A 43 -5.62 10.55 -1.76
C ALA A 43 -4.75 9.40 -2.30
N GLU A 44 -4.27 8.52 -1.42
CA GLU A 44 -3.44 7.38 -1.81
C GLU A 44 -4.19 6.44 -2.75
N ILE A 45 -5.44 6.14 -2.45
CA ILE A 45 -6.26 5.28 -3.30
C ILE A 45 -6.38 5.87 -4.70
N ASP A 46 -6.69 7.16 -4.79
CA ASP A 46 -6.85 7.82 -6.09
C ASP A 46 -5.55 7.84 -6.89
N ILE A 47 -4.43 8.16 -6.23
CA ILE A 47 -3.12 8.14 -6.87
C ILE A 47 -2.79 6.74 -7.37
N MET A 48 -3.01 5.72 -6.53
CA MET A 48 -2.69 4.35 -6.90
C MET A 48 -3.59 3.82 -8.01
N LYS A 49 -4.85 4.25 -8.08
CA LYS A 49 -5.71 3.92 -9.20
C LYS A 49 -5.08 4.39 -10.52
N ASN A 50 -4.56 5.59 -10.54
CA ASN A 50 -3.89 6.13 -11.73
C ASN A 50 -2.60 5.37 -12.05
N VAL A 51 -1.79 5.09 -11.03
CA VAL A 51 -0.53 4.38 -11.22
C VAL A 51 -0.77 2.98 -11.78
N VAL A 52 -1.64 2.21 -11.13
CA VAL A 52 -1.89 0.82 -11.52
C VAL A 52 -2.54 0.76 -12.90
N SER A 53 -3.45 1.68 -13.21
CA SER A 53 -4.10 1.71 -14.52
C SER A 53 -3.12 2.02 -15.65
N SER A 54 -2.00 2.67 -15.35
CA SER A 54 -0.98 2.98 -16.36
C SER A 54 -0.02 1.82 -16.63
N LEU A 55 -0.05 0.78 -15.81
CA LEU A 55 0.79 -0.40 -16.01
C LEU A 55 0.20 -1.30 -17.09
N ASN A 56 1.06 -1.76 -18.00
CA ASN A 56 0.62 -2.57 -19.13
C ASN A 56 0.27 -3.99 -18.76
N ASN A 57 0.61 -4.41 -17.57
CA ASN A 57 0.38 -5.77 -17.10
C ASN A 57 -0.45 -5.70 -15.83
N VAL A 58 -1.58 -6.41 -15.82
CA VAL A 58 -2.47 -6.43 -14.65
C VAL A 58 -2.05 -7.48 -13.62
N ASP A 59 -1.01 -8.24 -13.90
CA ASP A 59 -0.49 -9.22 -12.96
C ASP A 59 0.38 -8.54 -11.92
N GLY A 60 -0.14 -8.45 -10.72
CA GLY A 60 0.56 -7.85 -9.61
C GLY A 60 -0.36 -7.74 -8.42
N GLN A 61 0.18 -7.28 -7.33
CA GLN A 61 -0.58 -7.11 -6.10
C GLN A 61 -0.32 -5.76 -5.49
N ILE A 62 -1.34 -5.19 -4.88
CA ILE A 62 -1.25 -3.94 -4.13
C ILE A 62 -1.65 -4.19 -2.69
N ILE A 63 -0.88 -3.60 -1.78
CA ILE A 63 -1.08 -3.76 -0.34
C ILE A 63 -1.06 -2.36 0.28
N PHE A 64 -2.08 -2.03 1.06
CA PHE A 64 -2.15 -0.76 1.79
C PHE A 64 -1.86 -0.98 3.26
N GLU A 65 -1.10 -0.09 3.85
CA GLU A 65 -0.81 -0.07 5.28
C GLU A 65 -0.23 -1.41 5.75
N TYR A 66 0.91 -1.76 5.17
CA TYR A 66 1.58 -3.01 5.50
C TYR A 66 2.42 -2.83 6.76
N ASP A 67 2.14 -3.64 7.76
CA ASP A 67 2.83 -3.58 9.05
C ASP A 67 4.04 -4.49 9.02
N ILE A 68 5.21 -3.93 9.33
CA ILE A 68 6.45 -4.70 9.48
C ILE A 68 6.76 -4.77 10.97
N PRO A 69 6.31 -5.83 11.66
CA PRO A 69 6.45 -5.90 13.12
C PRO A 69 7.88 -5.80 13.59
N ARG A 70 8.82 -6.40 12.84
CA ARG A 70 10.22 -6.43 13.21
C ARG A 70 10.84 -5.04 13.24
N LEU A 71 10.37 -4.13 12.38
CA LEU A 71 10.88 -2.78 12.30
C LEU A 71 10.03 -1.77 13.07
N GLY A 72 8.87 -2.19 13.55
CA GLY A 72 7.92 -1.29 14.18
C GLY A 72 7.44 -0.20 13.25
N LYS A 73 7.38 -0.49 11.95
CA LYS A 73 7.00 0.48 10.92
C LYS A 73 5.89 -0.06 10.05
N ARG A 74 5.14 0.87 9.48
CA ARG A 74 4.08 0.58 8.54
C ARG A 74 4.40 1.26 7.22
N ILE A 75 4.27 0.53 6.11
CA ILE A 75 4.49 1.06 4.78
C ILE A 75 3.14 1.43 4.19
N ASP A 76 3.03 2.65 3.68
CA ASP A 76 1.75 3.15 3.18
C ASP A 76 1.19 2.29 2.05
N VAL A 77 2.00 2.03 1.03
CA VAL A 77 1.59 1.18 -0.10
C VAL A 77 2.76 0.31 -0.53
N VAL A 78 2.46 -0.95 -0.80
CA VAL A 78 3.42 -1.89 -1.38
C VAL A 78 2.85 -2.41 -2.69
N LEU A 79 3.66 -2.40 -3.74
CA LEU A 79 3.32 -3.01 -5.02
C LEU A 79 4.24 -4.18 -5.28
N LEU A 80 3.66 -5.33 -5.63
CA LEU A 80 4.40 -6.48 -6.13
C LEU A 80 4.12 -6.57 -7.63
N TYR A 81 5.14 -6.27 -8.43
CA TYR A 81 4.97 -6.15 -9.87
C TYR A 81 6.21 -6.70 -10.57
N ARG A 82 6.00 -7.69 -11.43
CA ARG A 82 7.06 -8.34 -12.22
C ARG A 82 8.24 -8.83 -11.36
N GLY A 83 7.92 -9.40 -10.19
CA GLY A 83 8.94 -9.92 -9.28
C GLY A 83 9.69 -8.85 -8.50
N VAL A 84 9.30 -7.60 -8.62
CA VAL A 84 9.90 -6.48 -7.90
C VAL A 84 8.94 -5.99 -6.84
N VAL A 85 9.48 -5.64 -5.68
CA VAL A 85 8.71 -5.08 -4.58
C VAL A 85 8.97 -3.56 -4.54
N PHE A 86 7.90 -2.79 -4.67
CA PHE A 86 7.97 -1.33 -4.58
C PHE A 86 7.32 -0.89 -3.28
N CYS A 87 8.06 -0.13 -2.47
CA CYS A 87 7.54 0.42 -1.23
C CYS A 87 7.36 1.92 -1.41
N LEU A 88 6.13 2.39 -1.20
CA LEU A 88 5.77 3.77 -1.45
C LEU A 88 5.32 4.42 -0.16
N GLU A 89 5.78 5.63 0.08
CA GLU A 89 5.35 6.45 1.20
C GLU A 89 4.80 7.77 0.68
N PHE A 90 3.78 8.27 1.36
CA PHE A 90 3.10 9.50 1.00
C PHE A 90 3.25 10.50 2.12
N LYS A 91 3.45 11.78 1.77
CA LYS A 91 3.40 12.85 2.76
C LYS A 91 2.02 13.47 2.80
N VAL A 92 1.52 13.62 4.02
CA VAL A 92 0.25 14.29 4.25
C VAL A 92 0.35 15.73 3.72
N GLY A 93 -0.63 16.13 2.93
CA GLY A 93 -0.69 17.47 2.36
C GLY A 93 0.07 17.66 1.06
N GLU A 94 0.84 16.68 0.64
CA GLU A 94 1.51 16.69 -0.66
C GLU A 94 0.91 15.61 -1.55
N SER A 95 0.63 15.96 -2.79
CA SER A 95 0.05 15.01 -3.74
C SER A 95 1.11 14.22 -4.50
N LYS A 96 2.32 14.18 -3.97
CA LYS A 96 3.45 13.49 -4.60
C LYS A 96 3.78 12.21 -3.87
N ILE A 97 4.09 11.17 -4.64
CA ILE A 97 4.75 10.00 -4.09
C ILE A 97 6.18 10.42 -3.80
N LEU A 98 6.59 10.28 -2.53
CA LEU A 98 7.96 10.55 -2.18
C LEU A 98 8.80 9.32 -2.46
N GLU A 99 9.92 9.55 -3.11
CA GLU A 99 10.92 8.50 -3.18
C GLU A 99 11.50 8.33 -1.79
N ALA A 100 11.30 7.15 -1.22
CA ALA A 100 11.99 6.80 0.00
C ALA A 100 13.49 6.72 -0.30
N ASP A 101 14.30 6.88 0.72
CA ASP A 101 15.72 6.64 0.58
C ASP A 101 15.92 5.23 -0.01
N VAL A 102 16.83 5.12 -1.00
CA VAL A 102 17.03 3.86 -1.72
C VAL A 102 17.36 2.72 -0.76
N ASP A 103 18.19 3.00 0.25
CA ASP A 103 18.59 1.98 1.23
C ASP A 103 17.39 1.50 2.04
N GLN A 104 16.49 2.40 2.44
CA GLN A 104 15.26 2.01 3.14
C GLN A 104 14.36 1.16 2.27
N VAL A 105 14.22 1.52 0.99
CA VAL A 105 13.41 0.75 0.05
C VAL A 105 13.94 -0.66 -0.09
N LEU A 106 15.26 -0.82 -0.21
CA LEU A 106 15.88 -2.13 -0.32
C LEU A 106 15.66 -2.97 0.94
N ASP A 107 15.82 -2.38 2.11
CA ASP A 107 15.61 -3.08 3.38
C ASP A 107 14.16 -3.56 3.51
N TYR A 108 13.21 -2.69 3.21
CA TYR A 108 11.79 -3.05 3.24
C TYR A 108 11.48 -4.15 2.22
N ALA A 109 12.03 -4.04 1.03
CA ALA A 109 11.80 -5.03 -0.02
C ALA A 109 12.31 -6.41 0.40
N LEU A 110 13.48 -6.48 1.03
CA LEU A 110 14.03 -7.74 1.51
C LEU A 110 13.16 -8.35 2.59
N ASP A 111 12.70 -7.55 3.54
CA ASP A 111 11.79 -8.03 4.58
C ASP A 111 10.48 -8.54 4.00
N LEU A 112 9.89 -7.80 3.07
CA LEU A 112 8.64 -8.19 2.46
C LEU A 112 8.76 -9.48 1.67
N LYS A 113 9.85 -9.66 0.94
CA LYS A 113 10.10 -10.92 0.21
C LYS A 113 10.18 -12.09 1.15
N ASN A 114 10.86 -11.93 2.27
CA ASN A 114 10.98 -13.00 3.26
C ASN A 114 9.63 -13.35 3.87
N PHE A 115 8.84 -12.35 4.22
CA PHE A 115 7.50 -12.57 4.74
C PHE A 115 6.58 -13.19 3.71
N HIS A 116 6.66 -12.73 2.48
CA HIS A 116 5.79 -13.22 1.41
C HIS A 116 6.00 -14.71 1.14
N LYS A 117 7.23 -15.19 1.27
CA LYS A 117 7.52 -16.62 1.12
C LYS A 117 6.91 -17.47 2.22
N LEU A 118 6.62 -16.88 3.36
CA LEU A 118 6.05 -17.58 4.51
C LEU A 118 4.52 -17.54 4.53
N LEU A 119 3.95 -16.72 3.68
CA LEU A 119 2.50 -16.60 3.54
C LEU A 119 1.99 -17.54 2.45
#